data_1af659b9a04cf6ce7afe8e9c01022ca9
#
_entry.id   1af659b9a04cf6ce7afe8e9c01022ca9
#
_cell.length_a   1.000
_cell.length_b   1.000
_cell.length_c   1.000
_cell.angle_alpha   90.00
_cell.angle_beta   90.00
_cell.angle_gamma   90.00
#
_symmetry.space_group_name_H-M   'P 1'
#
loop_
_entity.id
_entity.type
_entity.pdbx_description
1 polymer ?
#
loop_
_entity_poly.entity_id
_entity_poly.type
_entity_poly.pdbx_seq_one_letter_code
_entity_poly.pdbx_strand_id
1 'polypeptide(L)'
;MNKIEIVKKAFSFDTPPEEQNEYLSDDYQFVDSVGSPPEDKEAWFGMGQFMRASIPDIEFIFDEIHQEGEDVVFSGHFTGTFKHDLDLSAMNMGVIPATGKVLNIPGGTSRISFTGDKVSKNHNLDTGPTAGMAGFLAAFQAG
;
A
#
# COMPACT_ATOMS: atom_id res chain seq x y z
N MET A 1 -5.56 -22.04 0.81
CA MET A 1 -5.07 -20.89 1.61
C MET A 1 -6.25 -20.27 2.36
N ASN A 2 -6.02 -19.91 3.61
CA ASN A 2 -7.03 -19.14 4.33
C ASN A 2 -6.96 -17.66 3.93
N LYS A 3 -7.94 -16.86 4.37
CA LYS A 3 -8.02 -15.45 3.96
C LYS A 3 -6.83 -14.62 4.43
N ILE A 4 -6.29 -14.91 5.62
CA ILE A 4 -5.11 -14.20 6.13
C ILE A 4 -3.90 -14.46 5.23
N GLU A 5 -3.69 -15.70 4.80
CA GLU A 5 -2.60 -16.04 3.88
C GLU A 5 -2.76 -15.34 2.54
N ILE A 6 -3.98 -15.28 2.01
CA ILE A 6 -4.27 -14.57 0.76
C ILE A 6 -3.90 -13.10 0.89
N VAL A 7 -4.28 -12.44 1.98
CA VAL A 7 -3.96 -11.03 2.22
C VAL A 7 -2.45 -10.81 2.30
N LYS A 8 -1.75 -11.67 3.03
CA LYS A 8 -0.30 -11.55 3.14
C LYS A 8 0.39 -11.68 1.79
N LYS A 9 -0.08 -12.59 0.94
CA LYS A 9 0.46 -12.75 -0.41
C LYS A 9 0.10 -11.58 -1.32
N ALA A 10 -1.14 -11.11 -1.26
CA ALA A 10 -1.61 -10.03 -2.13
C ALA A 10 -0.90 -8.71 -1.88
N PHE A 11 -0.51 -8.45 -0.63
CA PHE A 11 0.03 -7.14 -0.21
C PHE A 11 1.50 -7.16 0.20
N SER A 12 2.20 -8.27 -0.03
CA SER A 12 3.64 -8.35 0.20
C SER A 12 4.42 -7.90 -1.03
N PHE A 13 5.47 -7.10 -0.84
CA PHE A 13 6.38 -6.74 -1.93
C PHE A 13 7.26 -7.91 -2.38
N ASP A 14 7.33 -8.98 -1.59
CA ASP A 14 8.06 -10.20 -1.97
C ASP A 14 7.27 -11.04 -2.99
N THR A 15 5.97 -10.82 -3.11
CA THR A 15 5.14 -11.51 -4.08
C THR A 15 5.23 -10.79 -5.42
N PRO A 16 5.60 -11.47 -6.52
CA PRO A 16 5.64 -10.83 -7.84
C PRO A 16 4.28 -10.26 -8.24
N PRO A 17 4.24 -9.15 -8.99
CA PRO A 17 2.96 -8.53 -9.40
C PRO A 17 2.02 -9.46 -10.13
N GLU A 18 2.52 -10.37 -10.95
CA GLU A 18 1.70 -11.35 -11.66
C GLU A 18 0.98 -12.28 -10.69
N GLU A 19 1.67 -12.69 -9.61
CA GLU A 19 1.07 -13.53 -8.58
C GLU A 19 0.11 -12.73 -7.72
N GLN A 20 0.46 -11.49 -7.36
CA GLN A 20 -0.45 -10.61 -6.61
C GLN A 20 -1.78 -10.45 -7.36
N ASN A 21 -1.71 -10.29 -8.68
CA ASN A 21 -2.90 -10.14 -9.52
C ASN A 21 -3.86 -11.32 -9.41
N GLU A 22 -3.35 -12.51 -9.17
CA GLU A 22 -4.18 -13.72 -9.02
C GLU A 22 -5.03 -13.68 -7.75
N TYR A 23 -4.58 -12.95 -6.71
CA TYR A 23 -5.30 -12.83 -5.45
C TYR A 23 -6.27 -11.65 -5.41
N LEU A 24 -6.25 -10.79 -6.44
CA LEU A 24 -7.13 -9.62 -6.53
C LEU A 24 -8.23 -9.88 -7.56
N SER A 25 -9.47 -9.48 -7.22
CA SER A 25 -10.58 -9.59 -8.17
C SER A 25 -10.42 -8.57 -9.31
N ASP A 26 -11.13 -8.79 -10.42
CA ASP A 26 -11.06 -7.87 -11.56
C ASP A 26 -11.59 -6.48 -11.21
N ASP A 27 -12.51 -6.40 -10.25
CA ASP A 27 -13.11 -5.14 -9.79
C ASP A 27 -12.46 -4.61 -8.50
N TYR A 28 -11.25 -5.08 -8.18
CA TYR A 28 -10.53 -4.64 -6.99
C TYR A 28 -10.43 -3.12 -6.93
N GLN A 29 -10.65 -2.56 -5.73
CA GLN A 29 -10.48 -1.14 -5.45
C GLN A 29 -9.74 -0.91 -4.15
N PHE A 30 -8.88 0.11 -4.15
CA PHE A 30 -8.32 0.70 -2.94
C PHE A 30 -9.07 1.98 -2.62
N VAL A 31 -9.52 2.12 -1.38
CA VAL A 31 -10.30 3.28 -0.91
C VAL A 31 -9.68 3.77 0.39
N ASP A 32 -9.50 5.08 0.51
CA ASP A 32 -9.12 5.66 1.80
C ASP A 32 -10.35 6.25 2.51
N SER A 33 -10.13 6.80 3.71
CA SER A 33 -11.20 7.40 4.52
C SER A 33 -11.11 8.92 4.60
N VAL A 34 -10.32 9.53 3.71
CA VAL A 34 -10.09 10.97 3.68
C VAL A 34 -10.62 11.64 2.40
N GLY A 35 -11.42 10.92 1.63
CA GLY A 35 -12.16 11.47 0.51
C GLY A 35 -11.46 11.41 -0.84
N SER A 36 -10.34 10.68 -0.96
CA SER A 36 -9.69 10.49 -2.26
C SER A 36 -10.53 9.60 -3.17
N PRO A 37 -10.44 9.78 -4.51
CA PRO A 37 -11.12 8.87 -5.43
C PRO A 37 -10.62 7.44 -5.27
N PRO A 38 -11.50 6.43 -5.41
CA PRO A 38 -11.07 5.04 -5.37
C PRO A 38 -10.03 4.74 -6.46
N GLU A 39 -9.05 3.91 -6.15
CA GLU A 39 -8.05 3.45 -7.11
C GLU A 39 -8.39 2.04 -7.59
N ASP A 40 -8.37 1.85 -8.91
CA ASP A 40 -8.57 0.52 -9.48
C ASP A 40 -7.28 -0.31 -9.40
N LYS A 41 -7.35 -1.53 -9.93
CA LYS A 41 -6.22 -2.46 -9.89
C LYS A 41 -4.98 -1.89 -10.60
N GLU A 42 -5.17 -1.24 -11.75
CA GLU A 42 -4.08 -0.65 -12.52
C GLU A 42 -3.39 0.46 -11.73
N ALA A 43 -4.16 1.36 -11.13
CA ALA A 43 -3.62 2.45 -10.30
C ALA A 43 -2.89 1.88 -9.07
N TRP A 44 -3.43 0.84 -8.47
CA TRP A 44 -2.82 0.18 -7.32
C TRP A 44 -1.44 -0.39 -7.66
N PHE A 45 -1.33 -1.13 -8.76
CA PHE A 45 -0.04 -1.69 -9.20
C PHE A 45 0.93 -0.59 -9.61
N GLY A 46 0.43 0.47 -10.25
CA GLY A 46 1.26 1.63 -10.63
C GLY A 46 1.90 2.29 -9.42
N MET A 47 1.14 2.46 -8.33
CA MET A 47 1.67 3.02 -7.09
C MET A 47 2.73 2.12 -6.47
N GLY A 48 2.53 0.81 -6.49
CA GLY A 48 3.53 -0.14 -5.99
C GLY A 48 4.84 -0.07 -6.75
N GLN A 49 4.79 0.01 -8.08
CA GLN A 49 5.98 0.16 -8.92
C GLN A 49 6.68 1.49 -8.67
N PHE A 50 5.89 2.55 -8.49
CA PHE A 50 6.40 3.88 -8.18
C PHE A 50 7.19 3.89 -6.86
N MET A 51 6.66 3.23 -5.84
CA MET A 51 7.35 3.09 -4.55
C MET A 51 8.63 2.26 -4.68
N ARG A 52 8.60 1.18 -5.45
CA ARG A 52 9.78 0.33 -5.67
C ARG A 52 10.90 1.08 -6.41
N ALA A 53 10.55 2.00 -7.29
CA ALA A 53 11.54 2.78 -8.02
C ALA A 53 12.36 3.66 -7.09
N SER A 54 11.76 4.21 -6.05
CA SER A 54 12.44 5.07 -5.07
C SER A 54 13.04 4.27 -3.92
N ILE A 55 12.41 3.18 -3.53
CA ILE A 55 12.81 2.33 -2.41
C ILE A 55 12.93 0.88 -2.92
N PRO A 56 14.07 0.52 -3.57
CA PRO A 56 14.21 -0.80 -4.19
C PRO A 56 14.09 -1.98 -3.22
N ASP A 57 14.43 -1.77 -1.96
CA ASP A 57 14.36 -2.79 -0.91
C ASP A 57 13.08 -2.67 -0.06
N ILE A 58 12.03 -2.04 -0.59
CA ILE A 58 10.79 -1.81 0.15
C ILE A 58 10.16 -3.12 0.61
N GLU A 59 9.68 -3.11 1.86
CA GLU A 59 8.92 -4.20 2.46
C GLU A 59 7.69 -3.62 3.13
N PHE A 60 6.62 -4.42 3.17
CA PHE A 60 5.48 -4.11 4.02
C PHE A 60 5.46 -5.08 5.20
N ILE A 61 5.45 -4.51 6.41
CA ILE A 61 5.45 -5.28 7.66
C ILE A 61 4.03 -5.28 8.22
N PHE A 62 3.47 -6.48 8.41
CA PHE A 62 2.18 -6.64 9.07
C PHE A 62 2.41 -6.63 10.58
N ASP A 63 2.02 -5.53 11.24
CA ASP A 63 2.17 -5.41 12.70
C ASP A 63 1.09 -6.22 13.41
N GLU A 64 -0.14 -6.18 12.88
CA GLU A 64 -1.26 -6.99 13.34
C GLU A 64 -2.08 -7.44 12.15
N ILE A 65 -2.62 -8.65 12.19
CA ILE A 65 -3.52 -9.16 11.17
C ILE A 65 -4.48 -10.18 11.81
N HIS A 66 -5.77 -10.02 11.57
CA HIS A 66 -6.78 -10.96 12.06
C HIS A 66 -7.99 -10.98 11.15
N GLN A 67 -8.79 -12.03 11.26
CA GLN A 67 -10.03 -12.17 10.51
C GLN A 67 -11.20 -11.68 11.34
N GLU A 68 -12.07 -10.87 10.72
CA GLU A 68 -13.32 -10.39 11.34
C GLU A 68 -14.48 -10.75 10.43
N GLY A 69 -15.21 -11.81 10.79
CA GLY A 69 -16.28 -12.31 9.94
C GLY A 69 -15.75 -12.77 8.60
N GLU A 70 -16.26 -12.19 7.51
CA GLU A 70 -15.82 -12.49 6.16
C GLU A 70 -14.62 -11.62 5.71
N ASP A 71 -14.24 -10.63 6.51
CA ASP A 71 -13.17 -9.70 6.19
C ASP A 71 -11.89 -10.02 6.94
N VAL A 72 -10.79 -9.42 6.49
CA VAL A 72 -9.51 -9.44 7.20
C VAL A 72 -9.14 -8.01 7.53
N VAL A 73 -8.68 -7.76 8.75
CA VAL A 73 -8.21 -6.44 9.18
C VAL A 73 -6.74 -6.56 9.53
N PHE A 74 -5.93 -5.63 9.00
CA PHE A 74 -4.52 -5.58 9.36
C PHE A 74 -4.05 -4.15 9.56
N SER A 75 -2.97 -4.00 10.33
CA SER A 75 -2.21 -2.77 10.42
C SER A 75 -0.76 -3.08 10.11
N GLY A 76 -0.04 -2.08 9.61
CA GLY A 76 1.33 -2.28 9.25
C GLY A 76 2.02 -1.01 8.79
N HIS A 77 3.23 -1.18 8.30
CA HIS A 77 4.02 -0.06 7.80
C HIS A 77 4.94 -0.52 6.68
N PHE A 78 5.35 0.43 5.84
CA PHE A 78 6.36 0.20 4.82
C PHE A 78 7.73 0.59 5.38
N THR A 79 8.77 -0.16 5.01
CA THR A 79 10.15 0.18 5.37
C THR A 79 11.07 -0.10 4.20
N GLY A 80 12.16 0.64 4.12
CA GLY A 80 13.16 0.48 3.08
C GLY A 80 14.05 1.71 2.98
N THR A 81 15.06 1.62 2.12
CA THR A 81 16.05 2.69 1.92
C THR A 81 15.62 3.59 0.76
N PHE A 82 15.49 4.89 1.03
CA PHE A 82 15.13 5.89 0.03
C PHE A 82 16.36 6.19 -0.85
N LYS A 83 16.60 5.33 -1.85
CA LYS A 83 17.80 5.37 -2.69
C LYS A 83 17.70 6.24 -3.92
N HIS A 84 16.50 6.37 -4.49
CA HIS A 84 16.31 7.13 -5.74
C HIS A 84 15.26 8.21 -5.52
N ASP A 85 15.43 9.34 -6.21
CA ASP A 85 14.51 10.46 -6.08
C ASP A 85 13.06 10.04 -6.35
N LEU A 86 12.15 10.58 -5.56
CA LEU A 86 10.72 10.39 -5.78
C LEU A 86 10.22 11.47 -6.72
N ASP A 87 10.05 11.12 -7.99
CA ASP A 87 9.64 12.06 -9.03
C ASP A 87 8.12 12.17 -9.11
N LEU A 88 7.62 13.31 -8.63
CA LEU A 88 6.20 13.63 -8.63
C LEU A 88 5.83 14.67 -9.67
N SER A 89 6.72 14.91 -10.66
CA SER A 89 6.51 15.94 -11.66
C SER A 89 5.26 15.70 -12.51
N ALA A 90 4.88 14.44 -12.75
CA ALA A 90 3.65 14.10 -13.45
C ALA A 90 2.38 14.55 -12.69
N MET A 91 2.49 14.76 -11.38
CA MET A 91 1.41 15.28 -10.54
C MET A 91 1.59 16.76 -10.18
N ASN A 92 2.53 17.44 -10.83
CA ASN A 92 2.90 18.83 -10.57
C ASN A 92 3.36 19.08 -9.12
N MET A 93 3.97 18.09 -8.50
CA MET A 93 4.43 18.16 -7.10
C MET A 93 5.96 18.18 -6.99
N GLY A 94 6.67 18.24 -8.11
CA GLY A 94 8.12 18.29 -8.13
C GLY A 94 8.79 16.97 -7.83
N VAL A 95 10.01 17.04 -7.34
CA VAL A 95 10.84 15.86 -7.03
C VAL A 95 11.27 15.94 -5.56
N ILE A 96 11.13 14.83 -4.85
CA ILE A 96 11.66 14.71 -3.48
C ILE A 96 13.00 13.99 -3.60
N PRO A 97 14.13 14.67 -3.27
CA PRO A 97 15.45 14.08 -3.41
C PRO A 97 15.65 12.88 -2.48
N ALA A 98 16.35 11.87 -2.99
CA ALA A 98 16.72 10.71 -2.20
C ALA A 98 17.63 11.11 -1.04
N THR A 99 17.40 10.51 0.12
CA THR A 99 18.18 10.79 1.34
C THR A 99 19.17 9.68 1.68
N GLY A 100 19.00 8.48 1.10
CA GLY A 100 19.80 7.32 1.46
C GLY A 100 19.45 6.75 2.83
N LYS A 101 18.44 7.29 3.50
CA LYS A 101 18.03 6.84 4.83
C LYS A 101 16.97 5.76 4.75
N VAL A 102 16.89 4.93 5.80
CA VAL A 102 15.79 3.98 5.96
C VAL A 102 14.56 4.75 6.39
N LEU A 103 13.47 4.56 5.64
CA LEU A 103 12.18 5.19 5.95
C LEU A 103 11.27 4.18 6.63
N ASN A 104 10.38 4.70 7.49
CA ASN A 104 9.26 3.97 8.05
C ASN A 104 8.00 4.76 7.70
N ILE A 105 7.23 4.23 6.77
CA ILE A 105 6.04 4.92 6.24
C ILE A 105 4.81 4.25 6.85
N PRO A 106 4.02 4.97 7.67
CA PRO A 106 2.82 4.39 8.27
C PRO A 106 1.86 3.87 7.19
N GLY A 107 1.45 2.62 7.30
CA GLY A 107 0.46 2.02 6.42
C GLY A 107 -0.95 2.12 6.97
N GLY A 108 -1.08 2.39 8.26
CA GLY A 108 -2.36 2.49 8.94
C GLY A 108 -3.06 1.14 9.07
N THR A 109 -4.37 1.20 9.27
CA THR A 109 -5.22 0.02 9.42
C THR A 109 -6.10 -0.12 8.19
N SER A 110 -6.15 -1.32 7.63
CA SER A 110 -6.96 -1.62 6.45
C SER A 110 -7.93 -2.77 6.71
N ARG A 111 -9.14 -2.62 6.18
CA ARG A 111 -10.15 -3.69 6.15
C ARG A 111 -10.24 -4.23 4.74
N ILE A 112 -10.07 -5.54 4.62
CA ILE A 112 -10.01 -6.22 3.34
C ILE A 112 -11.28 -7.04 3.14
N SER A 113 -12.01 -6.75 2.07
CA SER A 113 -13.21 -7.48 1.67
C SER A 113 -12.91 -8.42 0.53
N PHE A 114 -13.66 -9.50 0.43
CA PHE A 114 -13.43 -10.57 -0.54
C PHE A 114 -14.67 -10.79 -1.41
N THR A 115 -14.41 -11.25 -2.63
CA THR A 115 -15.41 -11.88 -3.49
C THR A 115 -14.89 -13.28 -3.78
N GLY A 116 -15.50 -14.30 -3.17
CA GLY A 116 -14.96 -15.64 -3.21
C GLY A 116 -13.58 -15.70 -2.53
N ASP A 117 -12.60 -16.20 -3.24
CA ASP A 117 -11.23 -16.33 -2.75
C ASP A 117 -10.33 -15.15 -3.14
N LYS A 118 -10.92 -14.09 -3.70
CA LYS A 118 -10.15 -12.95 -4.19
C LYS A 118 -10.48 -11.69 -3.39
N VAL A 119 -9.45 -10.88 -3.18
CA VAL A 119 -9.62 -9.57 -2.53
C VAL A 119 -10.33 -8.63 -3.50
N SER A 120 -11.46 -8.06 -3.08
CA SER A 120 -12.23 -7.13 -3.91
C SER A 120 -12.10 -5.69 -3.46
N LYS A 121 -11.75 -5.43 -2.20
CA LYS A 121 -11.62 -4.08 -1.69
C LYS A 121 -10.60 -4.01 -0.56
N ASN A 122 -9.77 -2.97 -0.63
CA ASN A 122 -8.85 -2.58 0.43
C ASN A 122 -9.27 -1.20 0.91
N HIS A 123 -9.88 -1.14 2.10
CA HIS A 123 -10.35 0.11 2.67
C HIS A 123 -9.42 0.53 3.81
N ASN A 124 -8.59 1.55 3.58
CA ASN A 124 -7.76 2.13 4.63
C ASN A 124 -8.64 2.97 5.55
N LEU A 125 -8.61 2.67 6.84
CA LEU A 125 -9.52 3.25 7.83
C LEU A 125 -8.97 4.51 8.49
N ASP A 126 -7.73 4.87 8.22
CA ASP A 126 -7.09 6.00 8.88
C ASP A 126 -7.66 7.34 8.43
N THR A 127 -7.81 8.25 9.39
CA THR A 127 -8.31 9.61 9.13
C THR A 127 -7.39 10.68 9.73
N GLY A 128 -6.28 10.26 10.35
CA GLY A 128 -5.34 11.18 11.01
C GLY A 128 -4.33 11.81 10.07
N PRO A 129 -3.32 12.51 10.61
CA PRO A 129 -2.31 13.22 9.80
C PRO A 129 -1.45 12.32 8.94
N THR A 130 -1.37 11.02 9.24
CA THR A 130 -0.60 10.05 8.46
C THR A 130 -1.42 9.39 7.35
N ALA A 131 -2.71 9.74 7.24
CA ALA A 131 -3.60 9.15 6.25
C ALA A 131 -3.49 9.83 4.89
N GLY A 132 -3.77 9.07 3.83
CA GLY A 132 -3.83 9.56 2.47
C GLY A 132 -2.48 9.98 1.89
N MET A 133 -2.53 10.64 0.75
CA MET A 133 -1.33 11.06 0.01
C MET A 133 -0.49 12.07 0.81
N ALA A 134 -1.12 12.97 1.57
CA ALA A 134 -0.41 13.95 2.37
C ALA A 134 0.46 13.29 3.45
N GLY A 135 -0.06 12.27 4.14
CA GLY A 135 0.70 11.51 5.12
C GLY A 135 1.83 10.71 4.50
N PHE A 136 1.57 10.12 3.35
CA PHE A 136 2.57 9.38 2.57
C PHE A 136 3.75 10.29 2.20
N LEU A 137 3.46 11.46 1.61
CA LEU A 137 4.50 12.40 1.20
C LEU A 137 5.28 12.96 2.38
N ALA A 138 4.60 13.23 3.50
CA ALA A 138 5.26 13.72 4.70
C ALA A 138 6.29 12.73 5.23
N ALA A 139 6.04 11.43 5.12
CA ALA A 139 6.97 10.40 5.55
C ALA A 139 8.27 10.42 4.73
N PHE A 140 8.20 10.70 3.43
CA PHE A 140 9.39 10.87 2.59
C PHE A 140 10.18 12.11 2.96
N GLN A 141 9.51 13.20 3.30
CA GLN A 141 10.15 14.47 3.65
C GLN A 141 10.77 14.45 5.04
N ALA A 142 10.22 13.66 5.95
CA ALA A 142 10.71 13.54 7.31
C ALA A 142 11.96 12.66 7.44
N GLY A 143 12.22 11.81 6.43
CA GLY A 143 13.35 10.88 6.39
C GLY A 143 14.71 11.52 6.03
#